data_59a8a912162d60cdc257429961d4b675
#
_entry.id   59a8a912162d60cdc257429961d4b675
#
_cell.length_a   1.000
_cell.length_b   1.000
_cell.length_c   1.000
_cell.angle_alpha   90.00
_cell.angle_beta   90.00
_cell.angle_gamma   90.00
#
_symmetry.space_group_name_H-M   'P 1'
#
loop_
_entity.id
_entity.type
_entity.pdbx_description
1 polymer ?
#
loop_
_entity_poly.entity_id
_entity_poly.type
_entity_poly.pdbx_seq_one_letter_code
_entity_poly.pdbx_strand_id
1 'polypeptide(L)'
;MKKIVYTLLILTTVFMSCSKWTETEDNKDDFEKAALENLKEKRDAAKWIAEAERTEENKKALDAYWKMLSDYKEKAWLNTGEAGGQVPMNYFWFSGGFWTTQKGVAKTWLQSIPDSVVAISIWGGLGTRPEKISDYQKKDLEIFHKKGSKVLMCWQTPSVGLGLPTSKDGSLSGFDLFHQKYPYAECYAQWPEIYARELARYIISLNFDGYDVDWETCGDHGAVTKEGTPLMISDNNYENIGKFVKEMAKYFGPVGAGHLVTTQAEREANLKALFTASTSGFHPKEAEYIAEFTPYLPANYLTKRYYFCCDIPCTPYPPVFVTGNIEKYFDKHFLQNYNSETYTPSPGWTSPDMDRLGGKYYNSAGSNYQAGNFKVALTKAKAVKEGKVWGIAAYHGQTDYEITHENNEQFKKYLRDNNLKRKYLHYAFTREASRIMDPRPDYSGYVEKEPMIILP
;
A
#
# COMPACT_ATOMS: atom_id res chain seq x y z
N MET A 1 59.94 -47.90 16.23
CA MET A 1 58.52 -48.06 15.86
C MET A 1 57.55 -47.17 16.66
N LYS A 2 57.69 -47.04 18.00
CA LYS A 2 56.75 -46.20 18.79
C LYS A 2 56.76 -44.71 18.41
N LYS A 3 57.89 -44.12 18.05
CA LYS A 3 57.98 -42.68 17.65
C LYS A 3 57.32 -42.36 16.29
N ILE A 4 57.31 -43.29 15.35
CA ILE A 4 56.67 -43.13 14.06
C ILE A 4 55.13 -43.17 14.18
N VAL A 5 54.62 -44.00 15.11
CA VAL A 5 53.17 -44.08 15.36
C VAL A 5 52.63 -42.78 15.99
N TYR A 6 53.39 -42.16 16.89
CA TYR A 6 52.96 -40.85 17.47
C TYR A 6 53.00 -39.70 16.46
N THR A 7 53.97 -39.71 15.56
CA THR A 7 54.04 -38.70 14.49
C THR A 7 52.91 -38.85 13.48
N LEU A 8 52.53 -40.08 13.14
CA LEU A 8 51.37 -40.37 12.29
C LEU A 8 50.04 -39.99 12.99
N LEU A 9 49.90 -40.26 14.29
CA LEU A 9 48.70 -39.88 15.03
C LEU A 9 48.53 -38.35 15.13
N ILE A 10 49.64 -37.63 15.30
CA ILE A 10 49.61 -36.14 15.35
C ILE A 10 49.30 -35.59 13.95
N LEU A 11 49.82 -36.16 12.87
CA LEU A 11 49.46 -35.75 11.52
C LEU A 11 47.99 -36.04 11.18
N THR A 12 47.45 -37.19 11.61
CA THR A 12 46.03 -37.50 11.38
C THR A 12 45.08 -36.62 12.19
N THR A 13 45.44 -36.20 13.42
CA THR A 13 44.65 -35.26 14.19
C THR A 13 44.72 -33.82 13.64
N VAL A 14 45.82 -33.42 13.01
CA VAL A 14 45.92 -32.13 12.33
C VAL A 14 45.10 -32.12 11.03
N PHE A 15 45.05 -33.26 10.30
CA PHE A 15 44.19 -33.34 9.11
C PHE A 15 42.70 -33.50 9.45
N MET A 16 42.34 -34.06 10.62
CA MET A 16 40.95 -34.10 11.05
C MET A 16 40.46 -32.75 11.59
N SER A 17 41.36 -31.84 12.03
CA SER A 17 40.98 -30.48 12.36
C SER A 17 40.79 -29.61 11.11
N CYS A 18 41.39 -29.95 9.97
CA CYS A 18 41.14 -29.25 8.73
C CYS A 18 39.79 -29.59 8.07
N SER A 19 39.22 -30.78 8.36
CA SER A 19 37.90 -31.14 7.83
C SER A 19 36.75 -30.38 8.57
N LYS A 20 36.99 -29.91 9.80
CA LYS A 20 36.05 -29.02 10.49
C LYS A 20 36.18 -27.53 10.03
N TRP A 21 37.24 -27.20 9.31
CA TRP A 21 37.36 -25.86 8.72
C TRP A 21 36.53 -25.72 7.45
N THR A 22 36.24 -26.81 6.74
CA THR A 22 35.35 -26.80 5.59
C THR A 22 33.89 -26.67 5.98
N GLU A 23 33.47 -27.19 7.14
CA GLU A 23 32.12 -26.92 7.68
C GLU A 23 31.94 -25.47 8.19
N THR A 24 33.05 -24.80 8.55
CA THR A 24 33.05 -23.37 8.89
C THR A 24 33.10 -22.46 7.65
N GLU A 25 33.52 -22.98 6.50
CA GLU A 25 33.49 -22.22 5.24
C GLU A 25 32.05 -22.15 4.67
N ASP A 26 31.25 -23.20 4.81
CA ASP A 26 29.84 -23.14 4.44
C ASP A 26 29.05 -22.16 5.33
N ASN A 27 29.40 -22.05 6.61
CA ASN A 27 28.86 -21.02 7.50
C ASN A 27 29.46 -19.61 7.24
N LYS A 28 30.67 -19.51 6.70
CA LYS A 28 31.25 -18.25 6.23
C LYS A 28 30.53 -17.74 4.97
N ASP A 29 30.14 -18.63 4.09
CA ASP A 29 29.39 -18.27 2.88
C ASP A 29 28.04 -17.63 3.21
N ASP A 30 27.33 -18.12 4.23
CA ASP A 30 26.10 -17.51 4.69
C ASP A 30 26.33 -16.21 5.48
N PHE A 31 27.44 -16.14 6.23
CA PHE A 31 27.85 -14.92 6.93
C PHE A 31 28.43 -13.87 5.94
N GLU A 32 29.17 -14.29 4.94
CA GLU A 32 29.66 -13.42 3.85
C GLU A 32 28.52 -13.01 2.92
N LYS A 33 27.56 -13.88 2.62
CA LYS A 33 26.32 -13.52 1.92
C LYS A 33 25.51 -12.49 2.70
N ALA A 34 25.28 -12.73 4.00
CA ALA A 34 24.61 -11.78 4.87
C ALA A 34 25.40 -10.48 5.04
N ALA A 35 26.73 -10.55 5.09
CA ALA A 35 27.61 -9.38 5.13
C ALA A 35 27.69 -8.66 3.78
N LEU A 36 27.62 -9.39 2.67
CA LEU A 36 27.54 -8.82 1.31
C LEU A 36 26.15 -8.23 1.02
N GLU A 37 25.10 -8.83 1.54
CA GLU A 37 23.75 -8.25 1.54
C GLU A 37 23.69 -7.00 2.40
N ASN A 38 24.27 -7.02 3.60
CA ASN A 38 24.46 -5.84 4.46
C ASN A 38 25.39 -4.78 3.82
N LEU A 39 26.39 -5.18 3.06
CA LEU A 39 27.26 -4.26 2.32
C LEU A 39 26.59 -3.74 1.06
N LYS A 40 25.72 -4.52 0.44
CA LYS A 40 24.86 -4.10 -0.67
C LYS A 40 23.80 -3.13 -0.17
N GLU A 41 23.17 -3.43 0.96
CA GLU A 41 22.28 -2.51 1.68
C GLU A 41 23.04 -1.25 2.15
N LYS A 42 24.27 -1.37 2.66
CA LYS A 42 25.13 -0.22 3.02
C LYS A 42 25.65 0.56 1.82
N ARG A 43 25.85 -0.07 0.68
CA ARG A 43 26.19 0.60 -0.59
C ARG A 43 24.97 1.31 -1.17
N ASP A 44 23.79 0.76 -0.96
CA ASP A 44 22.52 1.44 -1.20
C ASP A 44 22.26 2.51 -0.13
N ALA A 45 22.80 2.33 1.09
CA ALA A 45 22.82 3.34 2.15
C ALA A 45 23.74 4.56 1.83
N ALA A 46 24.63 4.47 0.87
CA ALA A 46 25.33 5.65 0.33
C ALA A 46 24.37 6.64 -0.37
N LYS A 47 23.12 6.23 -0.59
CA LYS A 47 22.03 7.06 -1.06
C LYS A 47 21.19 7.63 0.10
N TRP A 48 21.46 7.26 1.33
CA TRP A 48 20.77 7.76 2.51
C TRP A 48 21.43 9.04 2.97
N ILE A 49 20.69 10.12 2.96
CA ILE A 49 21.20 11.46 3.24
C ILE A 49 20.38 12.06 4.36
N ALA A 50 21.06 12.49 5.43
CA ALA A 50 20.42 13.32 6.44
C ALA A 50 20.03 14.67 5.85
N GLU A 51 18.90 15.23 6.28
CA GLU A 51 18.41 16.53 5.79
C GLU A 51 19.45 17.63 5.96
N ALA A 52 20.19 17.59 7.09
CA ALA A 52 21.24 18.54 7.41
C ALA A 52 22.47 18.46 6.49
N GLU A 53 22.66 17.34 5.79
CA GLU A 53 23.81 17.11 4.91
C GLU A 53 23.56 17.58 3.47
N ARG A 54 22.30 17.93 3.12
CA ARG A 54 21.95 18.33 1.76
C ARG A 54 22.40 19.77 1.48
N THR A 55 23.13 19.96 0.39
CA THR A 55 23.45 21.31 -0.11
C THR A 55 22.22 22.01 -0.65
N GLU A 56 22.21 23.35 -0.68
CA GLU A 56 21.09 24.12 -1.23
C GLU A 56 20.83 23.84 -2.72
N GLU A 57 21.88 23.58 -3.49
CA GLU A 57 21.76 23.20 -4.91
C GLU A 57 21.06 21.84 -5.06
N ASN A 58 21.48 20.84 -4.28
CA ASN A 58 20.88 19.52 -4.28
C ASN A 58 19.41 19.56 -3.81
N LYS A 59 19.06 20.39 -2.84
CA LYS A 59 17.68 20.60 -2.39
C LYS A 59 16.83 21.13 -3.54
N LYS A 60 17.25 22.19 -4.22
CA LYS A 60 16.52 22.77 -5.36
C LYS A 60 16.33 21.78 -6.51
N ALA A 61 17.36 21.03 -6.87
CA ALA A 61 17.28 20.02 -7.91
C ALA A 61 16.30 18.88 -7.54
N LEU A 62 16.31 18.46 -6.29
CA LEU A 62 15.44 17.42 -5.78
C LEU A 62 13.99 17.90 -5.69
N ASP A 63 13.75 19.11 -5.21
CA ASP A 63 12.41 19.70 -5.14
C ASP A 63 11.80 19.87 -6.54
N ALA A 64 12.60 20.28 -7.54
CA ALA A 64 12.17 20.36 -8.94
C ALA A 64 11.79 18.97 -9.50
N TYR A 65 12.58 17.94 -9.18
CA TYR A 65 12.29 16.57 -9.56
C TYR A 65 11.01 16.05 -8.89
N TRP A 66 10.84 16.27 -7.58
CA TRP A 66 9.64 15.86 -6.86
C TRP A 66 8.38 16.58 -7.36
N LYS A 67 8.51 17.88 -7.69
CA LYS A 67 7.39 18.59 -8.30
C LYS A 67 6.96 17.96 -9.62
N MET A 68 7.90 17.59 -10.48
CA MET A 68 7.63 16.93 -11.74
C MET A 68 6.95 15.57 -11.53
N LEU A 69 7.38 14.78 -10.54
CA LEU A 69 6.72 13.54 -10.16
C LEU A 69 5.29 13.77 -9.64
N SER A 70 5.12 14.79 -8.82
CA SER A 70 3.81 15.15 -8.26
C SER A 70 2.84 15.55 -9.38
N ASP A 71 3.28 16.40 -10.30
CA ASP A 71 2.46 16.82 -11.46
C ASP A 71 2.11 15.63 -12.37
N TYR A 72 3.00 14.66 -12.52
CA TYR A 72 2.76 13.42 -13.23
C TYR A 72 1.71 12.54 -12.53
N LYS A 73 1.88 12.30 -11.24
CA LYS A 73 0.99 11.41 -10.46
C LYS A 73 -0.41 11.99 -10.27
N GLU A 74 -0.53 13.30 -10.15
CA GLU A 74 -1.84 13.94 -10.10
C GLU A 74 -2.67 13.65 -11.36
N LYS A 75 -2.05 13.58 -12.52
CA LYS A 75 -2.73 13.21 -13.78
C LYS A 75 -3.30 11.78 -13.73
N ALA A 76 -2.65 10.84 -13.01
CA ALA A 76 -3.17 9.48 -12.85
C ALA A 76 -4.47 9.46 -12.02
N TRP A 77 -4.57 10.32 -11.02
CA TRP A 77 -5.79 10.48 -10.23
C TRP A 77 -6.91 11.15 -11.00
N LEU A 78 -6.57 12.14 -11.84
CA LEU A 78 -7.52 12.90 -12.66
C LEU A 78 -7.89 12.17 -13.96
N ASN A 79 -7.31 11.01 -14.22
CA ASN A 79 -7.56 10.25 -15.43
C ASN A 79 -9.04 9.88 -15.58
N THR A 80 -9.69 10.45 -16.60
CA THR A 80 -11.13 10.30 -16.88
C THR A 80 -11.42 9.29 -17.99
N GLY A 81 -10.40 8.60 -18.49
CA GLY A 81 -10.58 7.54 -19.48
C GLY A 81 -10.63 7.97 -20.93
N GLU A 82 -10.26 9.19 -21.25
CA GLU A 82 -10.10 9.58 -22.65
C GLU A 82 -8.86 8.91 -23.27
N ALA A 83 -9.02 8.35 -24.44
CA ALA A 83 -7.95 7.67 -25.16
C ALA A 83 -6.83 8.65 -25.56
N GLY A 84 -5.61 8.34 -25.20
CA GLY A 84 -4.40 9.08 -25.61
C GLY A 84 -3.96 10.17 -24.62
N GLY A 85 -2.82 9.99 -24.02
CA GLY A 85 -2.22 10.92 -23.05
C GLY A 85 -2.52 10.63 -21.57
N GLN A 86 -3.12 9.51 -21.27
CA GLN A 86 -3.40 9.07 -19.90
C GLN A 86 -2.12 8.68 -19.18
N VAL A 87 -2.02 9.10 -17.90
CA VAL A 87 -1.00 8.60 -17.00
C VAL A 87 -1.56 7.36 -16.31
N PRO A 88 -0.92 6.20 -16.44
CA PRO A 88 -1.43 4.98 -15.83
C PRO A 88 -1.33 5.01 -14.31
N MET A 89 -2.31 4.42 -13.63
CA MET A 89 -2.28 4.19 -12.19
C MET A 89 -1.40 2.98 -11.90
N ASN A 90 -0.35 3.17 -11.11
CA ASN A 90 0.44 2.11 -10.52
C ASN A 90 0.27 2.16 -9.00
N TYR A 91 -0.26 1.09 -8.42
CA TYR A 91 -0.74 1.06 -7.04
C TYR A 91 -0.21 -0.17 -6.30
N PHE A 92 0.06 -0.02 -5.00
CA PHE A 92 0.47 -1.12 -4.14
C PHE A 92 -0.49 -1.28 -2.96
N TRP A 93 -0.83 -2.52 -2.61
CA TRP A 93 -1.19 -2.88 -1.25
C TRP A 93 0.11 -3.21 -0.52
N PHE A 94 0.48 -2.34 0.40
CA PHE A 94 1.71 -2.41 1.17
C PHE A 94 1.36 -2.93 2.56
N SER A 95 1.97 -4.02 3.01
CA SER A 95 1.68 -4.57 4.35
C SER A 95 2.14 -3.62 5.45
N GLY A 96 1.22 -3.24 6.34
CA GLY A 96 1.48 -2.28 7.42
C GLY A 96 2.65 -2.67 8.33
N GLY A 97 2.83 -3.95 8.60
CA GLY A 97 3.94 -4.46 9.41
C GLY A 97 5.33 -4.26 8.79
N PHE A 98 5.42 -3.94 7.50
CA PHE A 98 6.70 -3.65 6.84
C PHE A 98 7.13 -2.19 6.96
N TRP A 99 6.24 -1.26 7.25
CA TRP A 99 6.59 0.15 7.39
C TRP A 99 7.21 0.45 8.76
N THR A 100 8.40 -0.08 8.98
CA THR A 100 9.12 0.08 10.26
C THR A 100 10.20 1.15 10.19
N THR A 101 10.51 1.65 8.99
CA THR A 101 11.59 2.63 8.75
C THR A 101 12.91 2.23 9.42
N GLN A 102 13.20 0.95 9.37
CA GLN A 102 14.42 0.40 9.96
C GLN A 102 15.64 0.98 9.25
N LYS A 103 16.52 1.62 10.02
CA LYS A 103 17.76 2.21 9.48
C LYS A 103 18.66 1.10 8.91
N GLY A 104 19.13 1.27 7.68
CA GLY A 104 19.93 0.27 6.98
C GLY A 104 19.13 -0.76 6.17
N VAL A 105 17.79 -0.76 6.26
CA VAL A 105 16.92 -1.70 5.55
C VAL A 105 15.95 -0.93 4.66
N ALA A 106 16.37 -0.63 3.43
CA ALA A 106 15.63 0.26 2.52
C ALA A 106 14.20 -0.22 2.23
N LYS A 107 13.97 -1.52 2.10
CA LYS A 107 12.63 -2.09 1.82
C LYS A 107 11.55 -1.76 2.84
N THR A 108 11.93 -1.29 4.04
CA THR A 108 10.98 -0.90 5.10
C THR A 108 10.54 0.55 5.02
N TRP A 109 10.99 1.29 3.99
CA TRP A 109 10.72 2.70 3.78
C TRP A 109 9.82 2.91 2.56
N LEU A 110 8.83 3.80 2.69
CA LEU A 110 8.00 4.21 1.55
C LEU A 110 8.83 4.90 0.47
N GLN A 111 9.86 5.63 0.86
CA GLN A 111 10.78 6.30 -0.06
C GLN A 111 11.52 5.34 -0.99
N SER A 112 11.64 4.05 -0.63
CA SER A 112 12.28 3.03 -1.47
C SER A 112 11.38 2.53 -2.61
N ILE A 113 10.08 2.78 -2.52
CA ILE A 113 9.11 2.41 -3.55
C ILE A 113 9.44 3.18 -4.84
N PRO A 114 9.38 2.52 -6.01
CA PRO A 114 9.69 3.18 -7.28
C PRO A 114 8.90 4.47 -7.48
N ASP A 115 9.59 5.49 -7.99
CA ASP A 115 8.96 6.79 -8.27
C ASP A 115 7.81 6.71 -9.29
N SER A 116 7.70 5.59 -10.01
CA SER A 116 6.58 5.29 -10.90
C SER A 116 5.29 4.85 -10.18
N VAL A 117 5.36 4.53 -8.88
CA VAL A 117 4.18 4.13 -8.11
C VAL A 117 3.43 5.37 -7.66
N VAL A 118 2.16 5.46 -8.05
CA VAL A 118 1.31 6.64 -7.83
C VAL A 118 0.79 6.69 -6.39
N ALA A 119 0.37 5.55 -5.89
CA ALA A 119 -0.16 5.46 -4.54
C ALA A 119 0.03 4.06 -3.95
N ILE A 120 -0.06 4.00 -2.64
CA ILE A 120 -0.14 2.75 -1.89
C ILE A 120 -1.32 2.79 -0.92
N SER A 121 -1.82 1.62 -0.55
CA SER A 121 -2.60 1.49 0.68
C SER A 121 -1.86 0.63 1.70
N ILE A 122 -1.89 1.05 2.95
CA ILE A 122 -1.39 0.26 4.08
C ILE A 122 -2.43 -0.84 4.36
N TRP A 123 -2.19 -2.00 3.78
CA TRP A 123 -3.06 -3.16 3.94
C TRP A 123 -2.84 -3.83 5.29
N GLY A 124 -3.94 -4.25 5.91
CA GLY A 124 -3.93 -4.78 7.26
C GLY A 124 -4.00 -3.68 8.33
N GLY A 125 -4.17 -2.43 7.91
CA GLY A 125 -4.10 -1.28 8.80
C GLY A 125 -2.71 -1.11 9.43
N LEU A 126 -2.53 -0.08 10.20
CA LEU A 126 -1.29 0.16 10.91
C LEU A 126 -1.35 -0.34 12.36
N GLY A 127 -2.55 -0.30 12.97
CA GLY A 127 -2.75 -0.62 14.40
C GLY A 127 -2.04 0.32 15.37
N THR A 128 -1.11 1.11 14.86
CA THR A 128 -0.26 2.03 15.62
C THR A 128 -1.00 3.33 15.87
N ARG A 129 -0.99 3.79 17.09
CA ARG A 129 -1.59 5.07 17.48
C ARG A 129 -0.80 6.26 16.93
N PRO A 130 -1.42 7.41 16.64
CA PRO A 130 -0.73 8.58 16.06
C PRO A 130 0.46 9.06 16.87
N GLU A 131 0.40 9.00 18.20
CA GLU A 131 1.49 9.39 19.10
C GLU A 131 2.69 8.43 19.06
N LYS A 132 2.53 7.25 18.49
CA LYS A 132 3.58 6.23 18.36
C LYS A 132 4.30 6.27 17.03
N ILE A 133 3.84 7.09 16.08
CA ILE A 133 4.52 7.26 14.79
C ILE A 133 5.88 7.92 15.02
N SER A 134 6.93 7.23 14.63
CA SER A 134 8.31 7.71 14.82
C SER A 134 8.63 8.90 13.91
N ASP A 135 9.67 9.67 14.26
CA ASP A 135 10.12 10.78 13.43
C ASP A 135 10.65 10.30 12.06
N TYR A 136 11.19 9.08 12.02
CA TYR A 136 11.59 8.43 10.77
C TYR A 136 10.37 8.13 9.88
N GLN A 137 9.29 7.61 10.43
CA GLN A 137 8.04 7.37 9.68
C GLN A 137 7.40 8.69 9.22
N LYS A 138 7.39 9.72 10.09
CA LYS A 138 6.89 11.04 9.70
C LYS A 138 7.69 11.63 8.53
N LYS A 139 9.03 11.53 8.60
CA LYS A 139 9.91 12.01 7.52
C LYS A 139 9.73 11.19 6.23
N ASP A 140 9.61 9.89 6.35
CA ASP A 140 9.37 8.99 5.24
C ASP A 140 8.07 9.35 4.49
N LEU A 141 6.98 9.55 5.25
CA LEU A 141 5.69 9.97 4.72
C LEU A 141 5.76 11.36 4.08
N GLU A 142 6.44 12.33 4.73
CA GLU A 142 6.65 13.68 4.19
C GLU A 142 7.30 13.63 2.80
N ILE A 143 8.38 12.86 2.66
CA ILE A 143 9.09 12.74 1.39
C ILE A 143 8.24 12.01 0.35
N PHE A 144 7.52 10.97 0.74
CA PHE A 144 6.63 10.25 -0.15
C PHE A 144 5.52 11.17 -0.70
N HIS A 145 4.97 12.04 0.15
CA HIS A 145 4.03 13.08 -0.27
C HIS A 145 4.66 14.13 -1.19
N LYS A 146 5.90 14.58 -0.92
CA LYS A 146 6.61 15.51 -1.80
C LYS A 146 6.81 14.96 -3.22
N LYS A 147 6.96 13.64 -3.34
CA LYS A 147 6.99 12.94 -4.64
C LYS A 147 5.61 12.85 -5.31
N GLY A 148 4.55 13.37 -4.69
CA GLY A 148 3.17 13.31 -5.17
C GLY A 148 2.47 11.98 -4.92
N SER A 149 3.15 10.99 -4.32
CA SER A 149 2.56 9.71 -3.98
C SER A 149 1.56 9.85 -2.83
N LYS A 150 0.55 8.99 -2.81
CA LYS A 150 -0.49 8.99 -1.79
C LYS A 150 -0.43 7.71 -0.96
N VAL A 151 -0.78 7.84 0.32
CA VAL A 151 -0.87 6.72 1.25
C VAL A 151 -2.30 6.62 1.74
N LEU A 152 -2.97 5.54 1.38
CA LEU A 152 -4.28 5.19 1.88
C LEU A 152 -4.15 4.13 2.97
N MET A 153 -5.19 3.92 3.73
CA MET A 153 -5.35 2.73 4.58
C MET A 153 -6.28 1.75 3.88
N CYS A 154 -6.04 0.46 4.03
CA CYS A 154 -6.87 -0.59 3.48
C CYS A 154 -7.08 -1.70 4.51
N TRP A 155 -8.33 -2.13 4.67
CA TRP A 155 -8.66 -3.30 5.46
C TRP A 155 -10.02 -3.88 5.04
N GLN A 156 -10.25 -5.14 5.43
CA GLN A 156 -11.51 -5.84 5.18
C GLN A 156 -12.68 -5.11 5.87
N THR A 157 -13.31 -4.22 5.12
CA THR A 157 -14.37 -3.33 5.60
C THR A 157 -15.61 -4.04 6.12
N PRO A 158 -15.98 -5.26 5.65
CA PRO A 158 -17.07 -6.02 6.24
C PRO A 158 -16.94 -6.23 7.76
N SER A 159 -15.73 -6.28 8.27
CA SER A 159 -15.47 -6.48 9.70
C SER A 159 -15.33 -5.15 10.42
N VAL A 160 -16.44 -4.65 10.93
CA VAL A 160 -16.53 -3.35 11.62
C VAL A 160 -15.54 -3.26 12.78
N GLY A 161 -14.74 -2.20 12.80
CA GLY A 161 -13.69 -1.97 13.81
C GLY A 161 -12.29 -2.36 13.37
N LEU A 162 -12.13 -3.13 12.28
CA LEU A 162 -10.80 -3.43 11.73
C LEU A 162 -10.10 -2.16 11.20
N GLY A 163 -8.79 -2.15 11.31
CA GLY A 163 -7.97 -1.02 10.89
C GLY A 163 -7.89 0.14 11.88
N LEU A 164 -8.72 0.16 12.91
CA LEU A 164 -8.63 1.14 14.00
C LEU A 164 -7.42 0.88 14.90
N PRO A 165 -6.90 1.90 15.59
CA PRO A 165 -5.74 1.73 16.45
C PRO A 165 -6.06 0.93 17.72
N THR A 166 -5.04 0.27 18.26
CA THR A 166 -5.12 -0.42 19.55
C THR A 166 -5.49 0.54 20.69
N SER A 167 -5.94 0.00 21.83
CA SER A 167 -6.11 0.77 23.06
C SER A 167 -4.79 1.45 23.48
N LYS A 168 -4.87 2.49 24.33
CA LYS A 168 -3.68 3.25 24.78
C LYS A 168 -2.64 2.38 25.47
N ASP A 169 -3.09 1.42 26.23
CA ASP A 169 -2.27 0.45 26.94
C ASP A 169 -1.85 -0.77 26.09
N GLY A 170 -2.38 -0.86 24.86
CA GLY A 170 -2.10 -1.97 23.93
C GLY A 170 -2.81 -3.28 24.29
N SER A 171 -3.71 -3.29 25.27
CA SER A 171 -4.39 -4.52 25.73
C SER A 171 -5.49 -5.01 24.79
N LEU A 172 -6.08 -4.10 24.01
CA LEU A 172 -7.15 -4.40 23.05
C LEU A 172 -6.72 -4.06 21.63
N SER A 173 -7.08 -4.91 20.68
CA SER A 173 -7.02 -4.57 19.26
C SER A 173 -8.01 -3.44 18.95
N GLY A 174 -7.83 -2.77 17.81
CA GLY A 174 -8.79 -1.75 17.37
C GLY A 174 -10.19 -2.31 17.17
N PHE A 175 -10.28 -3.54 16.69
CA PHE A 175 -11.53 -4.29 16.56
C PHE A 175 -12.21 -4.50 17.92
N ASP A 176 -11.50 -5.08 18.89
CA ASP A 176 -12.06 -5.34 20.22
C ASP A 176 -12.44 -4.05 20.95
N LEU A 177 -11.60 -3.02 20.83
CA LEU A 177 -11.87 -1.70 21.42
C LEU A 177 -13.12 -1.06 20.86
N PHE A 178 -13.34 -1.17 19.54
CA PHE A 178 -14.55 -0.67 18.89
C PHE A 178 -15.80 -1.35 19.43
N HIS A 179 -15.79 -2.70 19.49
CA HIS A 179 -16.92 -3.48 19.97
C HIS A 179 -17.19 -3.31 21.46
N GLN A 180 -16.17 -3.09 22.27
CA GLN A 180 -16.32 -2.74 23.69
C GLN A 180 -16.94 -1.35 23.84
N LYS A 181 -16.48 -0.38 23.03
CA LYS A 181 -16.95 1.00 23.10
C LYS A 181 -18.36 1.18 22.56
N TYR A 182 -18.70 0.46 21.49
CA TYR A 182 -19.99 0.51 20.82
C TYR A 182 -20.64 -0.87 20.81
N PRO A 183 -21.24 -1.32 21.93
CA PRO A 183 -21.81 -2.65 22.05
C PRO A 183 -22.89 -2.92 21.00
N TYR A 184 -22.94 -4.15 20.50
CA TYR A 184 -23.92 -4.57 19.50
C TYR A 184 -25.37 -4.25 19.88
N ALA A 185 -25.76 -4.60 21.11
CA ALA A 185 -27.14 -4.42 21.57
C ALA A 185 -27.61 -2.96 21.56
N GLU A 186 -26.68 -2.01 21.66
CA GLU A 186 -26.99 -0.57 21.77
C GLU A 186 -26.75 0.17 20.46
N CYS A 187 -25.71 -0.21 19.71
CA CYS A 187 -25.14 0.62 18.66
C CYS A 187 -25.19 0.01 17.25
N TYR A 188 -25.60 -1.24 17.09
CA TYR A 188 -25.50 -1.96 15.80
C TYR A 188 -26.09 -1.17 14.61
N ALA A 189 -27.25 -0.56 14.79
CA ALA A 189 -27.90 0.22 13.72
C ALA A 189 -27.07 1.43 13.23
N GLN A 190 -26.15 1.92 14.06
CA GLN A 190 -25.28 3.08 13.81
C GLN A 190 -23.82 2.68 13.50
N TRP A 191 -23.48 1.42 13.63
CA TRP A 191 -22.11 0.95 13.43
C TRP A 191 -21.48 1.39 12.12
N PRO A 192 -22.16 1.33 10.97
CA PRO A 192 -21.56 1.71 9.70
C PRO A 192 -21.07 3.16 9.70
N GLU A 193 -21.90 4.08 10.19
CA GLU A 193 -21.58 5.50 10.23
C GLU A 193 -20.54 5.82 11.31
N ILE A 194 -20.65 5.22 12.50
CA ILE A 194 -19.66 5.40 13.57
C ILE A 194 -18.29 4.89 13.09
N TYR A 195 -18.25 3.70 12.49
CA TYR A 195 -17.01 3.11 12.01
C TYR A 195 -16.37 3.94 10.90
N ALA A 196 -17.15 4.45 9.96
CA ALA A 196 -16.66 5.35 8.92
C ALA A 196 -16.02 6.61 9.51
N ARG A 197 -16.66 7.22 10.52
CA ARG A 197 -16.13 8.43 11.18
C ARG A 197 -14.86 8.15 11.98
N GLU A 198 -14.82 7.04 12.74
CA GLU A 198 -13.63 6.67 13.51
C GLU A 198 -12.43 6.36 12.60
N LEU A 199 -12.65 5.65 11.50
CA LEU A 199 -11.61 5.42 10.49
C LEU A 199 -11.15 6.74 9.87
N ALA A 200 -12.08 7.62 9.48
CA ALA A 200 -11.71 8.90 8.89
C ALA A 200 -10.88 9.75 9.86
N ARG A 201 -11.26 9.84 11.13
CA ARG A 201 -10.50 10.54 12.18
C ARG A 201 -9.09 9.96 12.32
N TYR A 202 -8.99 8.65 12.40
CA TYR A 202 -7.71 7.97 12.56
C TYR A 202 -6.80 8.19 11.34
N ILE A 203 -7.31 7.97 10.13
CA ILE A 203 -6.57 8.16 8.88
C ILE A 203 -6.03 9.58 8.75
N ILE A 204 -6.87 10.58 9.04
CA ILE A 204 -6.48 11.99 9.00
C ILE A 204 -5.39 12.29 10.05
N SER A 205 -5.53 11.76 11.27
CA SER A 205 -4.54 11.95 12.35
C SER A 205 -3.18 11.31 12.07
N LEU A 206 -3.12 10.29 11.22
CA LEU A 206 -1.89 9.70 10.69
C LEU A 206 -1.27 10.52 9.54
N ASN A 207 -1.94 11.58 9.08
CA ASN A 207 -1.61 12.31 7.85
C ASN A 207 -1.67 11.46 6.58
N PHE A 208 -2.45 10.37 6.58
CA PHE A 208 -2.69 9.57 5.39
C PHE A 208 -3.67 10.29 4.44
N ASP A 209 -3.76 9.80 3.21
CA ASP A 209 -4.47 10.48 2.12
C ASP A 209 -5.85 9.91 1.83
N GLY A 210 -6.29 8.86 2.52
CA GLY A 210 -7.62 8.29 2.31
C GLY A 210 -7.77 6.84 2.73
N TYR A 211 -8.83 6.23 2.21
CA TYR A 211 -9.22 4.85 2.54
C TYR A 211 -9.51 4.05 1.27
N ASP A 212 -9.11 2.79 1.29
CA ASP A 212 -9.38 1.78 0.27
C ASP A 212 -10.22 0.67 0.91
N VAL A 213 -11.46 0.54 0.47
CA VAL A 213 -12.41 -0.44 0.96
C VAL A 213 -12.06 -1.80 0.37
N ASP A 214 -11.49 -2.68 1.19
CA ASP A 214 -11.34 -4.09 0.84
C ASP A 214 -12.68 -4.80 1.08
N TRP A 215 -13.42 -5.03 -0.02
CA TRP A 215 -14.76 -5.60 0.03
C TRP A 215 -14.77 -7.06 -0.36
N GLU A 216 -14.40 -7.92 0.59
CA GLU A 216 -14.32 -9.37 0.37
C GLU A 216 -15.50 -10.10 1.03
N THR A 217 -16.62 -10.13 0.33
CA THR A 217 -17.85 -10.81 0.80
C THR A 217 -18.05 -12.18 0.17
N CYS A 218 -17.23 -12.54 -0.78
CA CYS A 218 -17.27 -13.83 -1.47
C CYS A 218 -16.20 -14.75 -0.89
N GLY A 219 -16.65 -15.75 -0.17
CA GLY A 219 -15.79 -16.70 0.52
C GLY A 219 -15.87 -16.58 2.04
N ASP A 220 -14.99 -17.25 2.75
CA ASP A 220 -14.98 -17.31 4.22
C ASP A 220 -14.47 -16.01 4.90
N HIS A 221 -14.19 -14.97 4.11
CA HIS A 221 -13.70 -13.72 4.63
C HIS A 221 -14.83 -12.86 5.17
N GLY A 222 -15.08 -12.95 6.44
CA GLY A 222 -15.83 -11.95 7.15
C GLY A 222 -17.25 -12.30 7.52
N ALA A 223 -17.65 -13.54 7.42
CA ALA A 223 -19.04 -13.86 7.62
C ALA A 223 -19.54 -13.76 9.07
N VAL A 224 -18.78 -14.01 10.09
CA VAL A 224 -19.21 -13.84 11.51
C VAL A 224 -18.00 -14.07 12.42
N THR A 225 -17.88 -13.34 13.51
CA THR A 225 -16.96 -13.74 14.57
C THR A 225 -17.38 -15.07 15.16
N LYS A 226 -16.45 -15.81 15.78
CA LYS A 226 -16.77 -17.09 16.45
C LYS A 226 -17.87 -16.95 17.50
N GLU A 227 -18.06 -15.76 18.03
CA GLU A 227 -19.07 -15.40 19.03
C GLU A 227 -20.39 -14.94 18.40
N GLY A 228 -20.54 -15.04 17.08
CA GLY A 228 -21.75 -14.61 16.38
C GLY A 228 -21.92 -13.10 16.31
N THR A 229 -20.84 -12.29 16.46
CA THR A 229 -20.91 -10.84 16.28
C THR A 229 -21.23 -10.54 14.84
N PRO A 230 -22.35 -9.85 14.53
CA PRO A 230 -22.71 -9.55 13.16
C PRO A 230 -21.69 -8.61 12.55
N LEU A 231 -21.29 -8.91 11.34
CA LEU A 231 -20.52 -8.03 10.52
C LEU A 231 -21.43 -6.95 9.93
N MET A 232 -20.83 -5.95 9.31
CA MET A 232 -21.57 -4.90 8.60
C MET A 232 -22.49 -5.45 7.50
N ILE A 233 -22.32 -6.73 7.16
CA ILE A 233 -23.11 -7.45 6.18
C ILE A 233 -23.89 -8.56 6.87
N SER A 234 -25.19 -8.55 6.76
CA SER A 234 -25.94 -9.78 6.55
C SER A 234 -26.03 -10.01 5.04
N ASP A 235 -25.98 -11.24 4.59
CA ASP A 235 -25.99 -11.65 3.17
C ASP A 235 -27.07 -10.98 2.30
N ASN A 236 -28.04 -10.32 2.90
CA ASN A 236 -29.16 -9.66 2.28
C ASN A 236 -29.27 -8.16 2.62
N ASN A 237 -28.40 -7.59 3.47
CA ASN A 237 -28.56 -6.22 3.92
C ASN A 237 -27.45 -5.32 3.41
N TYR A 238 -27.55 -4.96 2.15
CA TYR A 238 -26.71 -3.96 1.50
C TYR A 238 -26.85 -2.54 2.07
N GLU A 239 -27.79 -2.34 2.99
CA GLU A 239 -28.06 -1.03 3.58
C GLU A 239 -26.85 -0.55 4.38
N ASN A 240 -26.21 -1.44 5.14
CA ASN A 240 -25.11 -1.07 6.02
C ASN A 240 -23.86 -0.61 5.26
N ILE A 241 -23.49 -1.29 4.17
CA ILE A 241 -22.36 -0.78 3.35
C ILE A 241 -22.72 0.55 2.69
N GLY A 242 -23.96 0.71 2.26
CA GLY A 242 -24.44 1.99 1.73
C GLY A 242 -24.35 3.13 2.75
N LYS A 243 -24.66 2.88 4.02
CA LYS A 243 -24.49 3.83 5.13
C LYS A 243 -23.01 4.17 5.35
N PHE A 244 -22.15 3.14 5.42
CA PHE A 244 -20.70 3.32 5.57
C PHE A 244 -20.10 4.17 4.45
N VAL A 245 -20.37 3.79 3.19
CA VAL A 245 -19.83 4.50 2.02
C VAL A 245 -20.31 5.93 1.96
N LYS A 246 -21.61 6.18 2.21
CA LYS A 246 -22.17 7.53 2.22
C LYS A 246 -21.60 8.36 3.36
N GLU A 247 -21.39 7.79 4.54
CA GLU A 247 -20.77 8.52 5.65
C GLU A 247 -19.30 8.83 5.34
N MET A 248 -18.50 7.86 4.86
CA MET A 248 -17.11 8.07 4.49
C MET A 248 -16.98 9.09 3.36
N ALA A 249 -17.88 9.08 2.39
CA ALA A 249 -17.89 10.00 1.26
C ALA A 249 -18.15 11.47 1.65
N LYS A 250 -18.60 11.76 2.87
CA LYS A 250 -18.62 13.13 3.38
C LYS A 250 -17.21 13.69 3.59
N TYR A 251 -16.22 12.85 3.82
CA TYR A 251 -14.86 13.21 4.19
C TYR A 251 -13.85 12.90 3.08
N PHE A 252 -14.01 11.81 2.37
CA PHE A 252 -13.08 11.29 1.36
C PHE A 252 -13.76 11.11 0.00
N GLY A 253 -12.97 11.02 -1.07
CA GLY A 253 -13.47 10.76 -2.41
C GLY A 253 -13.77 12.03 -3.24
N PRO A 254 -14.39 11.87 -4.40
CA PRO A 254 -14.61 12.96 -5.34
C PRO A 254 -15.55 14.04 -4.82
N VAL A 255 -15.34 15.26 -5.31
CA VAL A 255 -16.18 16.44 -5.04
C VAL A 255 -16.68 16.98 -6.37
N GLY A 256 -17.95 17.30 -6.46
CA GLY A 256 -18.53 17.90 -7.67
C GLY A 256 -19.95 17.43 -7.97
N ALA A 257 -20.45 17.84 -9.09
CA ALA A 257 -21.79 17.46 -9.54
C ALA A 257 -21.92 15.94 -9.69
N GLY A 258 -22.97 15.37 -9.14
CA GLY A 258 -23.23 13.92 -9.16
C GLY A 258 -22.63 13.14 -7.99
N HIS A 259 -21.76 13.75 -7.19
CA HIS A 259 -21.21 13.17 -5.96
C HIS A 259 -21.98 13.61 -4.72
N LEU A 260 -21.73 12.96 -3.58
CA LEU A 260 -22.39 13.29 -2.32
C LEU A 260 -22.01 14.69 -1.82
N VAL A 261 -20.75 15.05 -1.99
CA VAL A 261 -20.21 16.37 -1.66
C VAL A 261 -20.05 17.15 -2.96
N THR A 262 -20.72 18.27 -3.06
CA THR A 262 -20.82 19.01 -4.33
C THR A 262 -19.79 20.14 -4.45
N THR A 263 -19.28 20.62 -3.32
CA THR A 263 -18.30 21.71 -3.27
C THR A 263 -17.18 21.43 -2.28
N GLN A 264 -16.03 22.05 -2.52
CA GLN A 264 -14.90 21.97 -1.58
C GLN A 264 -15.25 22.61 -0.22
N ALA A 265 -16.02 23.68 -0.19
CA ALA A 265 -16.47 24.30 1.05
C ALA A 265 -17.35 23.36 1.90
N GLU A 266 -18.20 22.56 1.25
CA GLU A 266 -18.99 21.52 1.93
C GLU A 266 -18.08 20.42 2.52
N ARG A 267 -17.04 20.00 1.77
CA ARG A 267 -16.04 19.05 2.26
C ARG A 267 -15.31 19.59 3.50
N GLU A 268 -14.87 20.82 3.46
CA GLU A 268 -14.20 21.48 4.59
C GLU A 268 -15.11 21.58 5.82
N ALA A 269 -16.38 21.90 5.62
CA ALA A 269 -17.37 21.94 6.70
C ALA A 269 -17.57 20.53 7.32
N ASN A 270 -17.68 19.48 6.51
CA ASN A 270 -17.78 18.12 6.98
C ASN A 270 -16.53 17.68 7.76
N LEU A 271 -15.34 17.97 7.25
CA LEU A 271 -14.07 17.68 7.94
C LEU A 271 -13.97 18.42 9.28
N LYS A 272 -14.39 19.68 9.34
CA LYS A 272 -14.43 20.45 10.59
C LYS A 272 -15.41 19.83 11.58
N ALA A 273 -16.60 19.46 11.12
CA ALA A 273 -17.62 18.82 11.94
C ALA A 273 -17.14 17.48 12.51
N LEU A 274 -16.38 16.70 11.74
CA LEU A 274 -15.83 15.40 12.14
C LEU A 274 -14.99 15.47 13.43
N PHE A 275 -14.33 16.60 13.67
CA PHE A 275 -13.49 16.86 14.85
C PHE A 275 -14.12 17.84 15.86
N THR A 276 -15.44 18.05 15.79
CA THR A 276 -16.17 18.91 16.71
C THR A 276 -17.10 18.10 17.60
N ALA A 277 -16.77 17.97 18.87
CA ALA A 277 -17.48 17.11 19.84
C ALA A 277 -18.98 17.47 20.06
N SER A 278 -19.39 18.69 19.72
CA SER A 278 -20.76 19.15 19.88
C SER A 278 -21.63 18.94 18.65
N THR A 279 -21.14 18.25 17.63
CA THR A 279 -21.89 18.05 16.37
C THR A 279 -23.06 17.10 16.60
N SER A 280 -24.27 17.57 16.30
CA SER A 280 -25.49 16.73 16.36
C SER A 280 -25.40 15.57 15.36
N GLY A 281 -25.84 14.39 15.78
CA GLY A 281 -25.84 13.17 14.97
C GLY A 281 -24.64 12.24 15.20
N PHE A 282 -23.68 12.62 16.05
CA PHE A 282 -22.62 11.74 16.52
C PHE A 282 -23.02 11.03 17.81
N HIS A 283 -22.54 9.79 17.94
CA HIS A 283 -22.72 9.06 19.19
C HIS A 283 -21.90 9.72 20.32
N PRO A 284 -22.43 9.86 21.56
CA PRO A 284 -21.75 10.58 22.65
C PRO A 284 -20.32 10.05 22.93
N LYS A 285 -20.09 8.75 22.79
CA LYS A 285 -18.79 8.12 22.99
C LYS A 285 -17.73 8.49 21.92
N GLU A 286 -18.14 9.07 20.79
CA GLU A 286 -17.20 9.57 19.77
C GLU A 286 -16.38 10.76 20.27
N ALA A 287 -16.85 11.50 21.28
CA ALA A 287 -16.13 12.62 21.86
C ALA A 287 -14.73 12.25 22.38
N GLU A 288 -14.54 11.00 22.82
CA GLU A 288 -13.25 10.50 23.29
C GLU A 288 -12.22 10.43 22.15
N TYR A 289 -12.59 9.85 20.99
CA TYR A 289 -11.71 9.79 19.82
C TYR A 289 -11.47 11.17 19.21
N ILE A 290 -12.49 12.05 19.23
CA ILE A 290 -12.30 13.43 18.80
C ILE A 290 -11.21 14.10 19.64
N ALA A 291 -11.29 14.01 20.97
CA ALA A 291 -10.29 14.57 21.87
C ALA A 291 -8.90 13.91 21.68
N GLU A 292 -8.89 12.62 21.38
CA GLU A 292 -7.69 11.83 21.23
C GLU A 292 -6.94 12.15 19.93
N PHE A 293 -7.63 12.29 18.81
CA PHE A 293 -7.01 12.45 17.49
C PHE A 293 -6.78 13.91 17.09
N THR A 294 -7.55 14.85 17.63
CA THR A 294 -7.41 16.29 17.33
C THR A 294 -5.98 16.83 17.47
N PRO A 295 -5.17 16.45 18.48
CA PRO A 295 -3.80 16.92 18.61
C PRO A 295 -2.84 16.53 17.47
N TYR A 296 -3.22 15.54 16.66
CA TYR A 296 -2.38 14.98 15.60
C TYR A 296 -2.84 15.39 14.19
N LEU A 297 -3.78 16.33 14.10
CA LEU A 297 -4.26 16.80 12.80
C LEU A 297 -3.15 17.53 12.03
N PRO A 298 -2.94 17.22 10.76
CA PRO A 298 -2.04 18.00 9.92
C PRO A 298 -2.60 19.43 9.73
N ALA A 299 -1.71 20.42 9.64
CA ALA A 299 -2.12 21.82 9.53
C ALA A 299 -3.07 22.12 8.36
N ASN A 300 -2.96 21.33 7.29
CA ASN A 300 -3.77 21.45 6.08
C ASN A 300 -4.94 20.46 6.00
N TYR A 301 -5.35 19.82 7.10
CA TYR A 301 -6.34 18.74 7.06
C TYR A 301 -7.68 19.14 6.44
N LEU A 302 -8.06 20.40 6.52
CA LEU A 302 -9.31 20.89 5.91
C LEU A 302 -9.22 21.02 4.39
N THR A 303 -8.07 21.44 3.88
CA THR A 303 -7.87 21.72 2.45
C THR A 303 -7.21 20.58 1.67
N LYS A 304 -6.67 19.58 2.39
CA LYS A 304 -6.08 18.38 1.79
C LYS A 304 -7.16 17.58 1.07
N ARG A 305 -6.86 17.14 -0.17
CA ARG A 305 -7.71 16.16 -0.86
C ARG A 305 -7.50 14.79 -0.23
N TYR A 306 -8.59 14.14 0.14
CA TYR A 306 -8.63 12.77 0.60
C TYR A 306 -9.28 11.87 -0.45
N TYR A 307 -8.69 10.71 -0.70
CA TYR A 307 -9.11 9.77 -1.73
C TYR A 307 -9.92 8.63 -1.11
N PHE A 308 -10.87 8.13 -1.88
CA PHE A 308 -11.69 7.00 -1.49
C PHE A 308 -11.68 5.96 -2.60
N CYS A 309 -11.15 4.79 -2.32
CA CYS A 309 -11.02 3.69 -3.27
C CYS A 309 -11.78 2.47 -2.79
N CYS A 310 -11.96 1.51 -3.67
CA CYS A 310 -12.55 0.23 -3.34
C CYS A 310 -11.82 -0.87 -4.10
N ASP A 311 -11.44 -1.94 -3.42
CA ASP A 311 -10.94 -3.15 -4.04
C ASP A 311 -11.89 -4.33 -3.83
N ILE A 312 -12.07 -5.13 -4.89
CA ILE A 312 -13.15 -6.11 -4.99
C ILE A 312 -12.60 -7.41 -5.58
N PRO A 313 -12.66 -8.53 -4.82
CA PRO A 313 -12.10 -9.81 -5.28
C PRO A 313 -13.02 -10.57 -6.22
N CYS A 314 -14.30 -10.26 -6.23
CA CYS A 314 -15.31 -11.09 -6.83
C CYS A 314 -15.87 -10.55 -8.11
N THR A 315 -16.18 -11.49 -8.97
CA THR A 315 -17.01 -11.28 -10.16
C THR A 315 -18.24 -12.18 -10.07
N PRO A 316 -19.46 -11.71 -10.33
CA PRO A 316 -19.79 -10.35 -10.73
C PRO A 316 -19.57 -9.33 -9.62
N TYR A 317 -19.43 -8.07 -10.02
CA TYR A 317 -19.37 -6.93 -9.10
C TYR A 317 -20.56 -6.97 -8.14
N PRO A 318 -20.35 -6.72 -6.84
CA PRO A 318 -21.44 -6.83 -5.88
C PRO A 318 -22.64 -5.97 -6.29
N PRO A 319 -23.81 -6.55 -6.48
CA PRO A 319 -25.01 -5.80 -6.92
C PRO A 319 -25.31 -4.59 -6.04
N VAL A 320 -24.92 -4.65 -4.78
CA VAL A 320 -25.08 -3.57 -3.80
C VAL A 320 -24.49 -2.24 -4.24
N PHE A 321 -23.32 -2.26 -4.85
CA PHE A 321 -22.66 -1.03 -5.28
C PHE A 321 -23.43 -0.39 -6.44
N VAL A 322 -23.91 -1.20 -7.36
CA VAL A 322 -24.69 -0.77 -8.52
C VAL A 322 -26.11 -0.39 -8.11
N THR A 323 -26.79 -1.25 -7.36
CA THR A 323 -28.19 -1.02 -6.92
C THR A 323 -28.27 0.17 -5.94
N GLY A 324 -27.26 0.31 -5.07
CA GLY A 324 -27.15 1.41 -4.13
C GLY A 324 -26.65 2.72 -4.77
N ASN A 325 -26.16 2.65 -6.00
CA ASN A 325 -25.55 3.77 -6.73
C ASN A 325 -24.43 4.45 -5.88
N ILE A 326 -23.63 3.62 -5.19
CA ILE A 326 -22.55 4.07 -4.31
C ILE A 326 -21.18 4.02 -4.98
N GLU A 327 -21.03 3.36 -6.12
CA GLU A 327 -19.80 3.26 -6.92
C GLU A 327 -19.26 4.63 -7.32
N LYS A 328 -20.13 5.59 -7.55
CA LYS A 328 -19.78 6.97 -7.89
C LYS A 328 -19.10 7.77 -6.78
N TYR A 329 -19.09 7.25 -5.55
CA TYR A 329 -18.45 7.92 -4.43
C TYR A 329 -16.97 7.58 -4.28
N PHE A 330 -16.48 6.61 -5.07
CA PHE A 330 -15.07 6.24 -5.10
C PHE A 330 -14.30 6.99 -6.19
N ASP A 331 -13.06 7.35 -5.89
CA ASP A 331 -12.12 7.88 -6.88
C ASP A 331 -11.63 6.79 -7.84
N LYS A 332 -11.38 5.60 -7.33
CA LYS A 332 -10.86 4.45 -8.08
C LYS A 332 -11.42 3.13 -7.56
N HIS A 333 -11.55 2.17 -8.48
CA HIS A 333 -11.90 0.80 -8.18
C HIS A 333 -10.79 -0.14 -8.63
N PHE A 334 -10.47 -1.13 -7.82
CA PHE A 334 -9.46 -2.14 -8.11
C PHE A 334 -10.09 -3.53 -8.14
N LEU A 335 -9.93 -4.25 -9.24
CA LEU A 335 -10.33 -5.64 -9.32
C LEU A 335 -9.22 -6.54 -8.79
N GLN A 336 -9.52 -7.34 -7.78
CA GLN A 336 -8.60 -8.32 -7.21
C GLN A 336 -8.50 -9.58 -8.08
N ASN A 337 -8.07 -9.41 -9.31
CA ASN A 337 -7.93 -10.50 -10.27
C ASN A 337 -6.51 -11.09 -10.21
N TYR A 338 -6.18 -11.75 -9.10
CA TYR A 338 -4.88 -12.37 -8.89
C TYR A 338 -4.61 -13.47 -9.91
N ASN A 339 -3.34 -13.60 -10.32
CA ASN A 339 -2.83 -14.70 -11.13
C ASN A 339 -3.52 -14.97 -12.47
N SER A 340 -4.50 -14.16 -12.88
CA SER A 340 -5.11 -14.25 -14.21
C SER A 340 -4.18 -13.64 -15.26
N GLU A 341 -3.77 -14.45 -16.22
CA GLU A 341 -3.00 -14.00 -17.38
C GLU A 341 -3.88 -13.28 -18.42
N THR A 342 -5.20 -13.41 -18.30
CA THR A 342 -6.14 -12.75 -19.19
C THR A 342 -6.90 -11.68 -18.42
N TYR A 343 -6.97 -10.50 -18.98
CA TYR A 343 -7.93 -9.50 -18.52
C TYR A 343 -9.27 -9.81 -19.18
N THR A 344 -10.26 -10.16 -18.38
CA THR A 344 -11.63 -10.31 -18.84
C THR A 344 -12.50 -9.38 -17.99
N PRO A 345 -13.13 -8.36 -18.58
CA PRO A 345 -14.11 -7.56 -17.85
C PRO A 345 -15.18 -8.47 -17.28
N SER A 346 -15.58 -8.22 -16.04
CA SER A 346 -16.68 -8.99 -15.45
C SER A 346 -17.99 -8.70 -16.16
N PRO A 347 -18.73 -9.73 -16.57
CA PRO A 347 -20.08 -9.54 -17.04
C PRO A 347 -20.94 -8.85 -15.97
N GLY A 348 -21.62 -7.77 -16.34
CA GLY A 348 -22.48 -7.03 -15.42
C GLY A 348 -21.87 -5.77 -14.81
N TRP A 349 -20.65 -5.46 -15.08
CA TRP A 349 -20.06 -4.16 -14.76
C TRP A 349 -20.63 -3.09 -15.69
N THR A 350 -21.28 -2.09 -15.12
CA THR A 350 -21.99 -1.07 -15.88
C THR A 350 -21.28 0.29 -15.85
N SER A 351 -20.30 0.47 -14.98
CA SER A 351 -19.52 1.70 -14.90
C SER A 351 -18.28 1.61 -15.79
N PRO A 352 -18.08 2.54 -16.73
CA PRO A 352 -16.86 2.62 -17.53
C PRO A 352 -15.58 2.72 -16.69
N ASP A 353 -15.67 3.30 -15.50
CA ASP A 353 -14.55 3.46 -14.59
C ASP A 353 -14.08 2.13 -14.04
N MET A 354 -15.01 1.22 -13.74
CA MET A 354 -14.69 -0.09 -13.19
C MET A 354 -14.03 -1.02 -14.21
N ASP A 355 -14.45 -0.95 -15.46
CA ASP A 355 -13.86 -1.74 -16.54
C ASP A 355 -12.42 -1.34 -16.89
N ARG A 356 -12.01 -0.15 -16.45
CA ARG A 356 -10.71 0.44 -16.82
C ARG A 356 -9.68 0.38 -15.71
N LEU A 357 -10.08 0.08 -14.49
CA LEU A 357 -9.12 -0.11 -13.40
C LEU A 357 -8.55 -1.51 -13.42
N GLY A 358 -7.23 -1.60 -13.50
CA GLY A 358 -6.53 -2.86 -13.43
C GLY A 358 -6.69 -3.47 -12.04
N GLY A 359 -6.73 -4.79 -11.99
CA GLY A 359 -6.69 -5.52 -10.74
C GLY A 359 -5.27 -5.70 -10.22
N LYS A 360 -5.16 -6.42 -9.13
CA LYS A 360 -3.89 -6.94 -8.63
C LYS A 360 -3.24 -7.79 -9.73
N TYR A 361 -2.02 -7.49 -10.12
CA TYR A 361 -1.38 -8.16 -11.24
C TYR A 361 -0.48 -9.31 -10.83
N TYR A 362 -0.08 -9.39 -9.59
CA TYR A 362 0.57 -10.56 -9.00
C TYR A 362 0.30 -10.63 -7.49
N ASN A 363 0.37 -11.83 -6.96
CA ASN A 363 0.30 -12.06 -5.52
C ASN A 363 1.71 -12.34 -5.02
N SER A 364 2.21 -11.46 -4.19
CA SER A 364 3.52 -11.58 -3.58
C SER A 364 3.50 -12.14 -2.17
N ALA A 365 2.33 -12.57 -1.70
CA ALA A 365 2.19 -13.15 -0.37
C ALA A 365 2.51 -14.65 -0.37
N GLY A 366 3.31 -15.09 0.59
CA GLY A 366 3.55 -16.49 0.90
C GLY A 366 4.83 -17.10 0.35
N SER A 367 5.10 -18.34 0.73
CA SER A 367 6.31 -19.08 0.42
C SER A 367 6.52 -19.39 -1.08
N ASN A 368 5.49 -19.29 -1.88
CA ASN A 368 5.55 -19.45 -3.34
C ASN A 368 5.79 -18.12 -4.08
N TYR A 369 6.20 -17.13 -3.36
CA TYR A 369 6.58 -15.82 -3.77
C TYR A 369 7.60 -15.76 -4.92
N GLN A 370 8.40 -16.80 -5.08
CA GLN A 370 9.39 -16.89 -6.16
C GLN A 370 8.87 -16.54 -7.52
N ALA A 371 7.61 -16.52 -7.61
CA ALA A 371 7.14 -16.21 -8.88
C ALA A 371 6.51 -14.90 -8.99
N GLY A 372 6.63 -13.94 -8.20
CA GLY A 372 5.93 -12.75 -8.54
C GLY A 372 5.51 -12.86 -9.99
N ASN A 373 4.24 -13.08 -10.26
CA ASN A 373 3.90 -13.67 -11.56
C ASN A 373 4.18 -12.67 -12.66
N PHE A 374 5.46 -12.59 -13.07
CA PHE A 374 5.95 -11.60 -14.03
C PHE A 374 5.15 -11.63 -15.33
N LYS A 375 4.70 -12.81 -15.73
CA LYS A 375 3.87 -12.97 -16.90
C LYS A 375 2.52 -12.27 -16.73
N VAL A 376 1.92 -12.35 -15.56
CA VAL A 376 0.68 -11.60 -15.23
C VAL A 376 0.96 -10.10 -15.20
N ALA A 377 2.04 -9.66 -14.57
CA ALA A 377 2.43 -8.25 -14.55
C ALA A 377 2.56 -7.68 -15.98
N LEU A 378 3.24 -8.42 -16.87
CA LEU A 378 3.40 -8.04 -18.28
C LEU A 378 2.06 -7.99 -19.01
N THR A 379 1.20 -8.98 -18.80
CA THR A 379 -0.11 -9.05 -19.47
C THR A 379 -0.99 -7.88 -19.06
N LYS A 380 -1.05 -7.58 -17.78
CA LYS A 380 -1.83 -6.45 -17.25
C LYS A 380 -1.25 -5.11 -17.68
N ALA A 381 0.07 -4.94 -17.68
CA ALA A 381 0.71 -3.73 -18.20
C ALA A 381 0.41 -3.49 -19.68
N LYS A 382 0.37 -4.56 -20.51
CA LYS A 382 -0.05 -4.46 -21.91
C LYS A 382 -1.52 -4.04 -22.05
N ALA A 383 -2.41 -4.58 -21.20
CA ALA A 383 -3.81 -4.19 -21.19
C ALA A 383 -4.00 -2.69 -20.88
N VAL A 384 -3.18 -2.13 -19.96
CA VAL A 384 -3.14 -0.69 -19.69
C VAL A 384 -2.69 0.08 -20.93
N LYS A 385 -1.58 -0.35 -21.57
CA LYS A 385 -1.07 0.28 -22.79
C LYS A 385 -2.10 0.25 -23.93
N GLU A 386 -2.90 -0.79 -24.00
CA GLU A 386 -3.97 -0.96 -24.99
C GLU A 386 -5.25 -0.19 -24.64
N GLY A 387 -5.27 0.52 -23.51
CA GLY A 387 -6.43 1.30 -23.06
C GLY A 387 -7.60 0.46 -22.52
N LYS A 388 -7.37 -0.81 -22.20
CA LYS A 388 -8.39 -1.72 -21.66
C LYS A 388 -8.67 -1.47 -20.18
N VAL A 389 -7.65 -1.03 -19.44
CA VAL A 389 -7.71 -0.67 -18.02
C VAL A 389 -6.85 0.57 -17.77
N TRP A 390 -7.05 1.27 -16.67
CA TRP A 390 -6.33 2.52 -16.38
C TRP A 390 -5.06 2.34 -15.58
N GLY A 391 -4.85 1.18 -14.98
CA GLY A 391 -3.69 0.92 -14.18
C GLY A 391 -3.59 -0.52 -13.71
N ILE A 392 -2.61 -0.75 -12.89
CA ILE A 392 -2.36 -2.04 -12.24
C ILE A 392 -2.17 -1.82 -10.75
N ALA A 393 -2.44 -2.88 -9.97
CA ALA A 393 -2.19 -2.90 -8.54
C ALA A 393 -1.50 -4.19 -8.13
N ALA A 394 -0.55 -4.08 -7.20
CA ALA A 394 0.21 -5.21 -6.67
C ALA A 394 -0.10 -5.46 -5.20
N TYR A 395 -0.56 -6.66 -4.88
CA TYR A 395 -0.72 -7.11 -3.50
C TYR A 395 0.64 -7.45 -2.89
N HIS A 396 0.91 -6.96 -1.68
CA HIS A 396 2.22 -7.01 -1.03
C HIS A 396 3.33 -6.47 -1.92
N GLY A 397 3.08 -5.32 -2.57
CA GLY A 397 4.01 -4.73 -3.53
C GLY A 397 5.43 -4.52 -3.01
N GLN A 398 5.61 -4.34 -1.68
CA GLN A 398 6.93 -4.20 -1.05
C GLN A 398 7.84 -5.42 -1.26
N THR A 399 7.29 -6.58 -1.51
CA THR A 399 8.09 -7.80 -1.69
C THR A 399 8.75 -7.85 -3.05
N ASP A 400 8.28 -7.09 -4.05
CA ASP A 400 8.96 -6.92 -5.33
C ASP A 400 10.34 -6.21 -5.18
N TYR A 401 10.59 -5.57 -4.02
CA TYR A 401 11.90 -4.98 -3.70
C TYR A 401 13.06 -5.96 -3.93
N GLU A 402 12.88 -7.22 -3.56
CA GLU A 402 13.91 -8.24 -3.67
C GLU A 402 14.19 -8.70 -5.11
N ILE A 403 13.30 -8.38 -6.06
CA ILE A 403 13.43 -8.81 -7.46
C ILE A 403 14.29 -7.82 -8.23
N THR A 404 15.39 -8.34 -8.76
CA THR A 404 16.37 -7.57 -9.51
C THR A 404 16.57 -8.12 -10.92
N HIS A 405 17.27 -7.39 -11.77
CA HIS A 405 17.67 -7.88 -13.10
C HIS A 405 18.71 -9.03 -13.02
N GLU A 406 19.33 -9.25 -11.86
CA GLU A 406 20.39 -10.24 -11.69
C GLU A 406 19.92 -11.52 -11.02
N ASN A 407 18.94 -11.47 -10.12
CA ASN A 407 18.56 -12.62 -9.29
C ASN A 407 17.32 -13.37 -9.76
N ASN A 408 16.55 -12.82 -10.72
CA ASN A 408 15.32 -13.46 -11.17
C ASN A 408 15.43 -14.04 -12.58
N GLU A 409 15.32 -15.36 -12.71
CA GLU A 409 15.51 -16.07 -13.98
C GLU A 409 14.41 -15.77 -15.01
N GLN A 410 13.17 -15.53 -14.58
CA GLN A 410 12.09 -15.15 -15.50
C GLN A 410 12.38 -13.78 -16.12
N PHE A 411 12.85 -12.83 -15.30
CA PHE A 411 13.21 -11.51 -15.77
C PHE A 411 14.45 -11.53 -16.67
N LYS A 412 15.49 -12.30 -16.30
CA LYS A 412 16.67 -12.51 -17.17
C LYS A 412 16.29 -13.10 -18.53
N LYS A 413 15.42 -14.12 -18.52
CA LYS A 413 14.93 -14.73 -19.77
C LYS A 413 14.20 -13.70 -20.62
N TYR A 414 13.28 -12.93 -20.02
CA TYR A 414 12.56 -11.87 -20.71
C TYR A 414 13.51 -10.84 -21.34
N LEU A 415 14.53 -10.39 -20.62
CA LEU A 415 15.51 -9.45 -21.14
C LEU A 415 16.26 -10.02 -22.33
N ARG A 416 16.71 -11.28 -22.27
CA ARG A 416 17.39 -11.96 -23.38
C ARG A 416 16.47 -12.11 -24.60
N ASP A 417 15.27 -12.62 -24.40
CA ASP A 417 14.31 -12.90 -25.47
C ASP A 417 13.89 -11.64 -26.24
N ASN A 418 13.90 -10.49 -25.57
CA ASN A 418 13.52 -9.20 -26.16
C ASN A 418 14.72 -8.29 -26.48
N ASN A 419 15.97 -8.78 -26.36
CA ASN A 419 17.21 -8.02 -26.56
C ASN A 419 17.23 -6.68 -25.77
N LEU A 420 16.79 -6.71 -24.48
CA LEU A 420 16.72 -5.56 -23.63
C LEU A 420 17.92 -5.48 -22.69
N LYS A 421 18.44 -4.26 -22.48
CA LYS A 421 19.55 -3.95 -21.57
C LYS A 421 19.01 -3.17 -20.36
N ARG A 422 18.17 -3.78 -19.54
CA ARG A 422 17.62 -3.17 -18.32
C ARG A 422 18.47 -3.55 -17.11
N LYS A 423 18.67 -2.58 -16.19
CA LYS A 423 19.43 -2.78 -14.96
C LYS A 423 18.61 -2.22 -13.80
N TYR A 424 17.74 -3.06 -13.25
CA TYR A 424 16.96 -2.72 -12.07
C TYR A 424 17.57 -3.41 -10.85
N LEU A 425 17.96 -2.63 -9.86
CA LEU A 425 18.55 -3.14 -8.61
C LEU A 425 17.46 -3.64 -7.66
N HIS A 426 16.27 -3.08 -7.75
CA HIS A 426 15.09 -3.43 -6.96
C HIS A 426 13.83 -3.24 -7.79
N TYR A 427 12.73 -3.88 -7.42
CA TYR A 427 11.42 -3.72 -8.05
C TYR A 427 11.40 -3.98 -9.56
N ALA A 428 12.13 -5.00 -10.02
CA ALA A 428 12.30 -5.21 -11.46
C ALA A 428 10.99 -5.42 -12.21
N PHE A 429 10.03 -6.13 -11.61
CA PHE A 429 8.72 -6.38 -12.24
C PHE A 429 7.87 -5.11 -12.29
N THR A 430 7.78 -4.40 -11.17
CA THR A 430 7.05 -3.12 -11.08
C THR A 430 7.61 -2.09 -12.08
N ARG A 431 8.93 -1.97 -12.15
CA ARG A 431 9.60 -1.02 -13.04
C ARG A 431 9.36 -1.36 -14.51
N GLU A 432 9.49 -2.63 -14.90
CA GLU A 432 9.25 -3.03 -16.27
C GLU A 432 7.76 -2.91 -16.64
N ALA A 433 6.84 -3.28 -15.74
CA ALA A 433 5.42 -3.07 -15.94
C ALA A 433 5.10 -1.58 -16.16
N SER A 434 5.65 -0.69 -15.33
CA SER A 434 5.50 0.76 -15.48
C SER A 434 5.99 1.25 -16.84
N ARG A 435 7.13 0.77 -17.32
CA ARG A 435 7.67 1.12 -18.62
C ARG A 435 6.78 0.66 -19.78
N ILE A 436 6.15 -0.50 -19.64
CA ILE A 436 5.23 -1.01 -20.66
C ILE A 436 3.95 -0.21 -20.68
N MET A 437 3.43 0.15 -19.50
CA MET A 437 2.22 0.95 -19.38
C MET A 437 2.38 2.34 -19.99
N ASP A 438 3.54 2.97 -19.74
CA ASP A 438 3.84 4.31 -20.22
C ASP A 438 5.24 4.37 -20.87
N PRO A 439 5.36 4.06 -22.15
CA PRO A 439 6.64 3.97 -22.84
C PRO A 439 7.20 5.34 -23.26
N ARG A 440 6.60 6.47 -22.87
CA ARG A 440 7.07 7.79 -23.25
C ARG A 440 8.52 8.04 -22.82
N PRO A 441 9.35 8.66 -23.66
CA PRO A 441 10.78 8.84 -23.35
C PRO A 441 11.06 9.65 -22.09
N ASP A 442 10.24 10.66 -21.81
CA ASP A 442 10.34 11.50 -20.63
C ASP A 442 10.03 10.74 -19.31
N TYR A 443 9.20 9.70 -19.41
CA TYR A 443 8.85 8.86 -18.28
C TYR A 443 9.90 7.78 -17.98
N SER A 444 10.63 7.32 -18.97
CA SER A 444 11.59 6.22 -18.81
C SER A 444 12.65 6.51 -17.73
N GLY A 445 13.05 7.77 -17.56
CA GLY A 445 13.98 8.19 -16.54
C GLY A 445 13.48 8.02 -15.11
N TYR A 446 12.16 8.08 -14.89
CA TYR A 446 11.55 7.87 -13.56
C TYR A 446 11.54 6.40 -13.17
N VAL A 447 11.28 5.53 -14.14
CA VAL A 447 11.26 4.08 -13.94
C VAL A 447 12.65 3.54 -13.59
N GLU A 448 13.69 4.08 -14.20
CA GLU A 448 15.07 3.61 -14.02
C GLU A 448 15.76 4.19 -12.79
N LYS A 449 15.31 5.36 -12.33
CA LYS A 449 15.95 6.05 -11.21
C LYS A 449 15.69 5.32 -9.89
N GLU A 450 16.78 4.95 -9.23
CA GLU A 450 16.68 4.41 -7.87
C GLU A 450 16.35 5.54 -6.88
N PRO A 451 15.32 5.36 -6.04
CA PRO A 451 14.95 6.37 -5.06
C PRO A 451 16.04 6.61 -4.02
N MET A 452 16.12 7.84 -3.55
CA MET A 452 16.99 8.24 -2.45
C MET A 452 16.16 8.29 -1.16
N ILE A 453 16.72 7.81 -0.07
CA ILE A 453 16.08 7.86 1.26
C ILE A 453 16.63 9.06 2.03
N ILE A 454 15.78 10.01 2.34
CA ILE A 454 16.10 11.21 3.11
C ILE A 454 15.74 10.96 4.57
N LEU A 455 16.73 11.00 5.43
CA LEU A 455 16.58 10.84 6.88
C LEU A 455 16.18 12.18 7.54
N PRO A 456 15.60 12.14 8.76
CA PRO A 456 15.35 13.34 9.56
C PRO A 456 16.60 14.14 9.84
#